data_8cd25618b25e0abadb17f56320211b05
#
_entry.id   8cd25618b25e0abadb17f56320211b05
#
_cell.length_a   1.000
_cell.length_b   1.000
_cell.length_c   1.000
_cell.angle_alpha   90.00
_cell.angle_beta   90.00
_cell.angle_gamma   90.00
#
_symmetry.space_group_name_H-M   'P 1'
#
loop_
_entity.id
_entity.type
_entity.pdbx_description
1 polymer ?
#
loop_
_entity_poly.entity_id
_entity_poly.type
_entity_poly.pdbx_seq_one_letter_code
_entity_poly.pdbx_strand_id
1 'polypeptide(L)'
;MYGPTVGDKVRLGDTELFIQVEKDLTTYGEEVKFGGGKVIRDGMVQSQLCSDSVVDLVITNALIIDHWGIIKADIGIKDGRISGVGKAGNPDVQPNVNIAIGAGTDVVAAEGQIVTAGGIDAHIHFICPQQIDDALMSGITTMLGGGTGPSAGTNATTCTPGPWNIHRMLEACLLYTSPSPRDGHQ
;
A
#
# COMPACT_ATOMS: atom_id res chain seq x y z
N MET A 1 15.09 0.79 14.92
CA MET A 1 16.19 0.28 14.15
C MET A 1 15.71 -0.84 13.23
N TYR A 2 15.46 -2.06 13.67
CA TYR A 2 14.88 -3.12 12.81
C TYR A 2 13.44 -3.47 13.19
N GLY A 3 12.86 -2.75 14.11
CA GLY A 3 11.53 -2.99 14.61
C GLY A 3 11.43 -4.17 15.60
N PRO A 4 10.21 -4.52 16.02
CA PRO A 4 9.97 -5.64 16.91
C PRO A 4 10.24 -6.98 16.24
N THR A 5 10.53 -8.01 17.05
CA THR A 5 10.68 -9.40 16.62
C THR A 5 9.77 -10.33 17.40
N VAL A 6 9.84 -11.63 17.14
CA VAL A 6 8.98 -12.65 17.77
C VAL A 6 8.94 -12.51 19.30
N GLY A 7 7.74 -12.45 19.84
CA GLY A 7 7.48 -12.30 21.27
C GLY A 7 7.40 -10.85 21.76
N ASP A 8 7.90 -9.90 20.99
CA ASP A 8 7.79 -8.48 21.35
C ASP A 8 6.34 -8.00 21.27
N LYS A 9 6.01 -7.08 22.17
CA LYS A 9 4.69 -6.48 22.25
C LYS A 9 4.73 -5.03 21.75
N VAL A 10 3.80 -4.70 20.89
CA VAL A 10 3.64 -3.36 20.33
C VAL A 10 2.28 -2.81 20.72
N ARG A 11 2.27 -1.61 21.30
CA ARG A 11 1.03 -0.90 21.64
C ARG A 11 0.39 -0.31 20.39
N LEU A 12 -0.91 -0.45 20.28
CA LEU A 12 -1.68 0.11 19.15
C LEU A 12 -2.11 1.55 19.46
N GLY A 13 -1.33 2.49 18.97
CA GLY A 13 -1.59 3.92 19.17
C GLY A 13 -1.74 4.29 20.65
N ASP A 14 -2.73 5.11 20.95
CA ASP A 14 -3.05 5.56 22.31
C ASP A 14 -4.05 4.63 23.04
N THR A 15 -4.30 3.45 22.51
CA THR A 15 -5.17 2.46 23.12
C THR A 15 -4.45 1.64 24.20
N GLU A 16 -5.19 0.84 24.95
CA GLU A 16 -4.62 -0.16 25.87
C GLU A 16 -4.40 -1.53 25.20
N LEU A 17 -4.56 -1.60 23.90
CA LEU A 17 -4.37 -2.82 23.15
C LEU A 17 -2.90 -3.00 22.80
N PHE A 18 -2.43 -4.22 22.99
CA PHE A 18 -1.08 -4.65 22.58
C PHE A 18 -1.21 -5.83 21.64
N ILE A 19 -0.44 -5.79 20.57
CA ILE A 19 -0.23 -6.94 19.70
C ILE A 19 1.11 -7.58 20.07
N GLN A 20 1.21 -8.88 19.85
CA GLN A 20 2.46 -9.62 20.03
C GLN A 20 2.88 -10.21 18.69
N VAL A 21 4.14 -10.02 18.32
CA VAL A 21 4.69 -10.56 17.08
C VAL A 21 4.79 -12.08 17.20
N GLU A 22 4.15 -12.78 16.28
CA GLU A 22 4.08 -14.25 16.26
C GLU A 22 5.20 -14.87 15.41
N LYS A 23 5.57 -14.19 14.33
CA LYS A 23 6.62 -14.63 13.39
C LYS A 23 7.43 -13.45 12.90
N ASP A 24 8.70 -13.71 12.63
CA ASP A 24 9.59 -12.79 11.94
C ASP A 24 10.20 -13.54 10.74
N LEU A 25 9.89 -13.10 9.54
CA LEU A 25 10.37 -13.68 8.29
C LEU A 25 11.59 -12.95 7.74
N THR A 26 11.98 -11.85 8.38
CA THR A 26 13.19 -11.10 8.03
C THR A 26 14.41 -11.73 8.70
N THR A 27 15.60 -11.47 8.16
CA THR A 27 16.85 -11.93 8.76
C THR A 27 17.67 -10.71 9.15
N TYR A 28 17.98 -10.59 10.43
CA TYR A 28 18.81 -9.52 10.95
C TYR A 28 20.17 -9.45 10.23
N GLY A 29 20.52 -8.27 9.74
CA GLY A 29 21.74 -8.02 8.98
C GLY A 29 21.61 -8.24 7.47
N GLU A 30 20.50 -8.82 7.00
CA GLU A 30 20.22 -9.05 5.57
C GLU A 30 19.06 -8.20 5.04
N GLU A 31 18.64 -7.19 5.80
CA GLU A 31 17.51 -6.33 5.43
C GLU A 31 17.82 -5.53 4.15
N VAL A 32 16.80 -5.40 3.32
CA VAL A 32 16.83 -4.55 2.15
C VAL A 32 16.83 -3.08 2.59
N LYS A 33 17.98 -2.43 2.48
CA LYS A 33 18.14 -1.01 2.85
C LYS A 33 18.99 -0.27 1.84
N PHE A 34 18.52 0.91 1.46
CA PHE A 34 19.25 1.80 0.58
C PHE A 34 20.22 2.71 1.35
N GLY A 35 21.35 3.02 0.75
CA GLY A 35 22.31 4.00 1.25
C GLY A 35 23.75 3.50 1.37
N GLY A 36 24.69 4.42 1.54
CA GLY A 36 26.13 4.12 1.64
C GLY A 36 26.42 3.16 2.80
N GLY A 37 27.11 2.08 2.52
CA GLY A 37 27.39 1.03 3.50
C GLY A 37 26.21 0.11 3.83
N LYS A 38 25.06 0.29 3.22
CA LYS A 38 23.87 -0.57 3.39
C LYS A 38 23.80 -1.63 2.29
N VAL A 39 22.86 -2.60 2.46
CA VAL A 39 22.88 -3.84 1.70
C VAL A 39 22.26 -3.79 0.30
N ILE A 40 21.50 -2.74 -0.04
CA ILE A 40 21.08 -2.57 -1.44
C ILE A 40 22.28 -2.15 -2.27
N ARG A 41 22.92 -3.15 -2.83
CA ARG A 41 24.01 -2.98 -3.77
C ARG A 41 23.91 -4.07 -4.82
N ASP A 42 24.43 -3.75 -6.00
CA ASP A 42 24.54 -4.71 -7.08
C ASP A 42 25.30 -5.98 -6.62
N GLY A 43 24.71 -7.15 -6.87
CA GLY A 43 25.25 -8.44 -6.47
C GLY A 43 25.18 -8.79 -4.98
N MET A 44 24.57 -7.93 -4.15
CA MET A 44 24.27 -8.24 -2.74
C MET A 44 22.78 -8.51 -2.56
N VAL A 45 22.02 -7.54 -2.07
CA VAL A 45 20.56 -7.65 -1.96
C VAL A 45 19.89 -7.47 -3.32
N GLN A 46 20.45 -6.68 -4.18
CA GLN A 46 19.98 -6.51 -5.56
C GLN A 46 20.51 -7.66 -6.43
N SER A 47 19.59 -8.43 -7.00
CA SER A 47 19.93 -9.49 -7.94
C SER A 47 20.19 -8.96 -9.34
N GLN A 48 20.79 -9.81 -10.19
CA GLN A 48 21.00 -9.57 -11.62
C GLN A 48 19.82 -10.02 -12.49
N LEU A 49 18.70 -10.38 -11.86
CA LEU A 49 17.50 -10.84 -12.56
C LEU A 49 16.89 -9.72 -13.40
N CYS A 50 16.27 -10.10 -14.51
CA CYS A 50 15.53 -9.18 -15.36
C CYS A 50 14.28 -8.63 -14.65
N SER A 51 13.80 -7.48 -15.10
CA SER A 51 12.63 -6.79 -14.54
C SER A 51 11.39 -7.68 -14.40
N ASP A 52 11.19 -8.60 -15.33
CA ASP A 52 10.04 -9.52 -15.30
C ASP A 52 10.08 -10.52 -14.12
N SER A 53 11.27 -10.77 -13.59
CA SER A 53 11.52 -11.75 -12.52
C SER A 53 11.67 -11.14 -11.14
N VAL A 54 11.61 -9.82 -11.02
CA VAL A 54 11.73 -9.10 -9.77
C VAL A 54 10.49 -8.26 -9.49
N VAL A 55 10.31 -7.87 -8.25
CA VAL A 55 9.20 -6.99 -7.86
C VAL A 55 9.44 -5.55 -8.32
N ASP A 56 8.35 -4.82 -8.57
CA ASP A 56 8.42 -3.40 -8.94
C ASP A 56 8.65 -2.52 -7.71
N LEU A 57 8.04 -2.93 -6.59
CA LEU A 57 8.16 -2.25 -5.32
C LEU A 57 8.24 -3.27 -4.18
N VAL A 58 9.03 -2.97 -3.18
CA VAL A 58 9.07 -3.72 -1.93
C VAL A 58 8.84 -2.79 -0.74
N ILE A 59 7.99 -3.22 0.18
CA ILE A 59 7.82 -2.61 1.49
C ILE A 59 8.59 -3.46 2.49
N THR A 60 9.58 -2.88 3.16
CA THR A 60 10.53 -3.65 3.98
C THR A 60 10.26 -3.54 5.46
N ASN A 61 10.53 -4.61 6.20
CA ASN A 61 10.43 -4.68 7.66
C ASN A 61 9.06 -4.24 8.21
N ALA A 62 7.98 -4.59 7.52
CA ALA A 62 6.63 -4.25 7.93
C ALA A 62 6.18 -5.11 9.11
N LEU A 63 5.56 -4.49 10.10
CA LEU A 63 4.77 -5.22 11.10
C LEU A 63 3.36 -5.38 10.54
N ILE A 64 3.06 -6.56 10.07
CA ILE A 64 1.81 -6.86 9.35
C ILE A 64 0.79 -7.43 10.32
N ILE A 65 -0.40 -6.85 10.36
CA ILE A 65 -1.56 -7.39 11.06
C ILE A 65 -2.57 -7.83 10.01
N ASP A 66 -2.83 -9.12 9.95
CA ASP A 66 -3.81 -9.70 9.04
C ASP A 66 -4.55 -10.85 9.73
N HIS A 67 -5.58 -11.40 9.05
CA HIS A 67 -6.40 -12.50 9.55
C HIS A 67 -5.60 -13.79 9.86
N TRP A 68 -4.44 -13.96 9.24
CA TRP A 68 -3.57 -15.13 9.41
C TRP A 68 -2.44 -14.91 10.44
N GLY A 69 -2.38 -13.75 11.08
CA GLY A 69 -1.44 -13.51 12.16
C GLY A 69 -0.84 -12.12 12.21
N ILE A 70 0.06 -11.94 13.18
CA ILE A 70 0.85 -10.73 13.41
C ILE A 70 2.30 -11.08 13.12
N ILE A 71 2.80 -10.64 11.98
CA ILE A 71 4.12 -11.02 11.53
C ILE A 71 4.96 -9.83 11.07
N LYS A 72 6.26 -9.94 11.24
CA LYS A 72 7.23 -9.06 10.62
C LYS A 72 7.71 -9.69 9.32
N ALA A 73 7.57 -8.97 8.23
CA ALA A 73 7.96 -9.44 6.90
C ALA A 73 8.14 -8.29 5.92
N ASP A 74 8.71 -8.60 4.76
CA ASP A 74 8.70 -7.73 3.59
C ASP A 74 7.48 -8.07 2.72
N ILE A 75 6.99 -7.07 1.97
CA ILE A 75 5.87 -7.20 1.05
C ILE A 75 6.35 -6.82 -0.36
N GLY A 76 6.28 -7.75 -1.28
CA GLY A 76 6.59 -7.53 -2.69
C GLY A 76 5.35 -7.17 -3.48
N ILE A 77 5.49 -6.18 -4.36
CA ILE A 77 4.42 -5.72 -5.26
C ILE A 77 4.93 -5.81 -6.70
N LYS A 78 4.14 -6.46 -7.55
CA LYS A 78 4.37 -6.62 -8.98
C LYS A 78 3.09 -6.28 -9.73
N ASP A 79 3.19 -5.45 -10.77
CA ASP A 79 2.05 -5.04 -11.60
C ASP A 79 0.84 -4.54 -10.77
N GLY A 80 1.12 -3.74 -9.73
CA GLY A 80 0.11 -3.18 -8.84
C GLY A 80 -0.57 -4.19 -7.90
N ARG A 81 -0.02 -5.40 -7.75
CA ARG A 81 -0.57 -6.45 -6.89
C ARG A 81 0.47 -6.97 -5.91
N ILE A 82 0.03 -7.41 -4.74
CA ILE A 82 0.90 -8.12 -3.79
C ILE A 82 1.31 -9.45 -4.44
N SER A 83 2.59 -9.60 -4.71
CA SER A 83 3.18 -10.80 -5.30
C SER A 83 3.70 -11.78 -4.24
N GLY A 84 4.02 -11.28 -3.05
CA GLY A 84 4.50 -12.12 -1.96
C GLY A 84 4.65 -11.36 -0.65
N VAL A 85 4.61 -12.12 0.43
CA VAL A 85 4.94 -11.68 1.78
C VAL A 85 6.01 -12.62 2.31
N GLY A 86 7.09 -12.07 2.86
CA GLY A 86 8.20 -12.91 3.33
C GLY A 86 9.51 -12.16 3.47
N LYS A 87 10.56 -12.68 2.86
CA LYS A 87 11.89 -12.10 2.87
C LYS A 87 12.26 -11.59 1.48
N ALA A 88 12.56 -10.31 1.39
CA ALA A 88 13.07 -9.69 0.19
C ALA A 88 14.59 -9.77 0.11
N GLY A 89 15.13 -9.87 -1.09
CA GLY A 89 16.57 -9.84 -1.31
C GLY A 89 17.00 -10.48 -2.62
N ASN A 90 18.26 -10.93 -2.61
CA ASN A 90 18.87 -11.63 -3.73
C ASN A 90 18.93 -13.13 -3.45
N PRO A 91 18.15 -13.94 -4.17
CA PRO A 91 18.12 -15.39 -3.93
C PRO A 91 19.45 -16.11 -4.20
N ASP A 92 20.36 -15.49 -4.97
CA ASP A 92 21.66 -16.08 -5.29
C ASP A 92 22.65 -16.04 -4.13
N VAL A 93 22.47 -15.10 -3.20
CA VAL A 93 23.42 -14.87 -2.10
C VAL A 93 22.79 -14.92 -0.71
N GLN A 94 21.48 -14.90 -0.63
CA GLN A 94 20.74 -14.90 0.64
C GLN A 94 19.79 -16.09 0.71
N PRO A 95 19.75 -16.83 1.81
CA PRO A 95 18.82 -17.95 1.97
C PRO A 95 17.39 -17.45 2.23
N ASN A 96 16.43 -18.27 1.86
CA ASN A 96 15.00 -18.10 2.13
C ASN A 96 14.37 -16.84 1.49
N VAL A 97 15.00 -16.26 0.49
CA VAL A 97 14.41 -15.14 -0.26
C VAL A 97 13.27 -15.66 -1.14
N ASN A 98 12.09 -15.08 -0.96
CA ASN A 98 10.92 -15.35 -1.79
C ASN A 98 10.44 -14.10 -2.54
N ILE A 99 11.05 -12.94 -2.29
CA ILE A 99 10.78 -11.67 -2.96
C ILE A 99 12.09 -11.18 -3.57
N ALA A 100 12.29 -11.44 -4.85
CA ALA A 100 13.52 -11.05 -5.53
C ALA A 100 13.55 -9.55 -5.81
N ILE A 101 14.65 -8.90 -5.45
CA ILE A 101 14.93 -7.48 -5.68
C ILE A 101 15.83 -7.33 -6.88
N GLY A 102 15.53 -6.39 -7.76
CA GLY A 102 16.34 -6.04 -8.92
C GLY A 102 16.66 -4.55 -8.99
N ALA A 103 17.37 -4.18 -10.04
CA ALA A 103 17.81 -2.79 -10.25
C ALA A 103 16.65 -1.79 -10.39
N GLY A 104 15.50 -2.24 -10.86
CA GLY A 104 14.32 -1.41 -11.04
C GLY A 104 13.30 -1.50 -9.91
N THR A 105 13.65 -2.13 -8.79
CA THR A 105 12.74 -2.26 -7.65
C THR A 105 12.78 -1.02 -6.77
N ASP A 106 11.63 -0.37 -6.57
CA ASP A 106 11.49 0.69 -5.59
C ASP A 106 11.40 0.12 -4.18
N VAL A 107 11.93 0.86 -3.19
CA VAL A 107 11.98 0.41 -1.79
C VAL A 107 11.30 1.41 -0.87
N VAL A 108 10.30 0.94 -0.13
CA VAL A 108 9.63 1.69 0.93
C VAL A 108 9.94 1.05 2.28
N ALA A 109 10.57 1.81 3.16
CA ALA A 109 10.90 1.37 4.51
C ALA A 109 9.67 1.47 5.42
N ALA A 110 9.30 0.36 6.05
CA ALA A 110 8.17 0.29 6.98
C ALA A 110 8.60 0.03 8.44
N GLU A 111 9.86 0.24 8.77
CA GLU A 111 10.32 0.15 10.15
C GLU A 111 9.58 1.13 11.04
N GLY A 112 9.00 0.61 12.11
CA GLY A 112 8.17 1.39 13.04
C GLY A 112 6.74 1.64 12.54
N GLN A 113 6.36 1.05 11.42
CA GLN A 113 5.02 1.14 10.86
C GLN A 113 4.27 -0.18 11.02
N ILE A 114 2.97 -0.06 11.23
CA ILE A 114 2.04 -1.20 11.17
C ILE A 114 1.37 -1.17 9.80
N VAL A 115 1.38 -2.31 9.12
CA VAL A 115 0.74 -2.48 7.81
C VAL A 115 -0.48 -3.38 7.97
N THR A 116 -1.60 -2.90 7.49
CA THR A 116 -2.86 -3.64 7.44
C THR A 116 -3.43 -3.64 6.03
N ALA A 117 -4.40 -4.51 5.76
CA ALA A 117 -5.22 -4.36 4.58
C ALA A 117 -5.92 -2.98 4.58
N GLY A 118 -6.07 -2.38 3.41
CA GLY A 118 -6.83 -1.13 3.28
C GLY A 118 -8.30 -1.32 3.64
N GLY A 119 -8.88 -0.30 4.24
CA GLY A 119 -10.30 -0.29 4.60
C GLY A 119 -11.20 -0.27 3.36
N ILE A 120 -12.39 -0.83 3.52
CA ILE A 120 -13.46 -0.77 2.52
C ILE A 120 -14.60 0.06 3.11
N ASP A 121 -14.90 1.18 2.47
CA ASP A 121 -16.11 1.92 2.75
C ASP A 121 -17.23 1.38 1.85
N ALA A 122 -18.15 0.67 2.44
CA ALA A 122 -19.24 -0.01 1.72
C ALA A 122 -20.48 0.88 1.52
N HIS A 123 -20.46 2.14 1.97
CA HIS A 123 -21.57 3.06 1.81
C HIS A 123 -21.09 4.49 1.67
N ILE A 124 -20.74 4.90 0.47
CA ILE A 124 -20.31 6.26 0.17
C ILE A 124 -21.23 6.94 -0.85
N HIS A 125 -21.36 8.26 -0.71
CA HIS A 125 -21.98 9.13 -1.70
C HIS A 125 -20.87 9.92 -2.40
N PHE A 126 -20.68 9.69 -3.69
CA PHE A 126 -19.64 10.39 -4.47
C PHE A 126 -20.08 11.83 -4.72
N ILE A 127 -19.49 12.77 -3.98
CA ILE A 127 -19.89 14.17 -4.01
C ILE A 127 -18.77 15.07 -4.58
N CYS A 128 -17.54 14.87 -4.12
CA CYS A 128 -16.41 15.72 -4.50
C CYS A 128 -15.07 14.97 -4.51
N PRO A 129 -14.06 15.47 -5.22
CA PRO A 129 -12.74 14.82 -5.33
C PRO A 129 -11.99 14.69 -4.00
N GLN A 130 -12.19 15.63 -3.09
CA GLN A 130 -11.54 15.64 -1.78
C GLN A 130 -11.82 14.37 -0.96
N GLN A 131 -12.97 13.71 -1.23
CA GLN A 131 -13.29 12.44 -0.59
C GLN A 131 -12.26 11.35 -0.88
N ILE A 132 -11.58 11.39 -2.01
CA ILE A 132 -10.56 10.40 -2.39
C ILE A 132 -9.33 10.58 -1.51
N ASP A 133 -8.87 11.83 -1.38
CA ASP A 133 -7.71 12.15 -0.55
C ASP A 133 -7.99 11.85 0.92
N ASP A 134 -9.14 12.26 1.43
CA ASP A 134 -9.56 12.00 2.81
C ASP A 134 -9.67 10.50 3.09
N ALA A 135 -10.22 9.73 2.14
CA ALA A 135 -10.32 8.28 2.26
C ALA A 135 -8.93 7.62 2.31
N LEU A 136 -8.04 7.96 1.39
CA LEU A 136 -6.68 7.43 1.35
C LEU A 136 -5.90 7.79 2.63
N MET A 137 -5.99 9.02 3.10
CA MET A 137 -5.36 9.46 4.34
C MET A 137 -5.93 8.77 5.58
N SER A 138 -7.16 8.27 5.50
CA SER A 138 -7.82 7.48 6.55
C SER A 138 -7.62 5.97 6.41
N GLY A 139 -6.83 5.53 5.40
CA GLY A 139 -6.56 4.11 5.14
C GLY A 139 -7.67 3.37 4.39
N ILE A 140 -8.61 4.09 3.80
CA ILE A 140 -9.64 3.52 2.92
C ILE A 140 -9.09 3.40 1.51
N THR A 141 -9.06 2.19 0.97
CA THR A 141 -8.53 1.90 -0.37
C THR A 141 -9.59 1.43 -1.37
N THR A 142 -10.78 1.16 -0.87
CA THR A 142 -11.90 0.73 -1.70
C THR A 142 -13.18 1.42 -1.23
N MET A 143 -13.89 1.98 -2.18
CA MET A 143 -15.18 2.61 -1.92
C MET A 143 -16.26 1.97 -2.78
N LEU A 144 -17.34 1.58 -2.14
CA LEU A 144 -18.55 1.07 -2.79
C LEU A 144 -19.67 2.06 -2.53
N GLY A 145 -20.14 2.73 -3.54
CA GLY A 145 -21.15 3.73 -3.35
C GLY A 145 -21.95 4.04 -4.58
N GLY A 146 -22.82 5.01 -4.47
CA GLY A 146 -23.70 5.43 -5.52
C GLY A 146 -24.13 6.88 -5.39
N GLY A 147 -25.00 7.30 -6.30
CA GLY A 147 -25.35 8.66 -6.47
C GLY A 147 -26.39 9.16 -5.49
N THR A 148 -25.95 9.76 -4.46
CA THR A 148 -26.77 10.77 -3.79
C THR A 148 -25.89 11.94 -3.44
N GLY A 149 -26.40 13.09 -3.58
CA GLY A 149 -25.73 14.28 -3.19
C GLY A 149 -25.98 15.43 -4.15
N PRO A 150 -25.39 16.58 -3.87
CA PRO A 150 -25.62 17.79 -4.63
C PRO A 150 -24.93 17.82 -6.01
N SER A 151 -24.33 16.72 -6.46
CA SER A 151 -23.67 16.72 -7.76
C SER A 151 -24.69 16.70 -8.91
N ALA A 152 -24.33 17.34 -10.02
CA ALA A 152 -25.18 17.39 -11.20
C ALA A 152 -25.50 16.03 -11.83
N GLY A 153 -24.73 14.99 -11.50
CA GLY A 153 -24.97 13.62 -11.91
C GLY A 153 -26.08 12.91 -11.15
N THR A 154 -26.48 13.45 -10.01
CA THR A 154 -27.57 12.88 -9.21
C THR A 154 -28.89 13.55 -9.55
N ASN A 155 -29.79 12.78 -10.06
CA ASN A 155 -31.14 13.27 -10.35
C ASN A 155 -32.02 13.05 -9.12
N ALA A 156 -32.12 14.05 -8.26
CA ALA A 156 -32.73 13.92 -6.94
C ALA A 156 -31.86 13.13 -5.93
N THR A 157 -32.21 13.25 -4.69
CA THR A 157 -31.37 13.02 -3.52
C THR A 157 -30.87 11.60 -3.29
N THR A 158 -31.34 10.59 -4.02
CA THR A 158 -31.00 9.20 -3.72
C THR A 158 -30.86 8.28 -4.93
N CYS A 159 -31.02 8.79 -6.15
CA CYS A 159 -31.06 7.95 -7.34
C CYS A 159 -30.08 8.41 -8.40
N THR A 160 -29.33 7.48 -8.93
CA THR A 160 -28.53 7.69 -10.14
C THR A 160 -29.08 6.78 -11.24
N PRO A 161 -30.14 7.21 -11.96
CA PRO A 161 -30.83 6.34 -12.90
C PRO A 161 -30.06 6.22 -14.22
N GLY A 162 -29.29 5.15 -14.32
CA GLY A 162 -28.65 4.75 -15.57
C GLY A 162 -27.23 5.28 -15.79
N PRO A 163 -26.56 4.78 -16.84
CA PRO A 163 -25.12 4.99 -17.10
C PRO A 163 -24.71 6.46 -17.21
N TRP A 164 -25.52 7.29 -17.81
CA TRP A 164 -25.20 8.70 -18.00
C TRP A 164 -25.02 9.42 -16.65
N ASN A 165 -25.94 9.19 -15.72
CA ASN A 165 -25.87 9.79 -14.38
C ASN A 165 -24.69 9.25 -13.59
N ILE A 166 -24.36 7.95 -13.72
CA ILE A 166 -23.18 7.34 -13.10
C ILE A 166 -21.91 8.02 -13.64
N HIS A 167 -21.80 8.22 -14.96
CA HIS A 167 -20.68 8.93 -15.53
C HIS A 167 -20.54 10.35 -15.00
N ARG A 168 -21.64 11.11 -14.93
CA ARG A 168 -21.61 12.49 -14.37
C ARG A 168 -21.20 12.51 -12.92
N MET A 169 -21.63 11.55 -12.13
CA MET A 169 -21.25 11.42 -10.74
C MET A 169 -19.74 11.09 -10.59
N LEU A 170 -19.23 10.16 -11.38
CA LEU A 170 -17.81 9.83 -11.41
C LEU A 170 -16.98 11.02 -11.89
N GLU A 171 -17.43 11.76 -12.89
CA GLU A 171 -16.79 12.99 -13.32
C GLU A 171 -16.73 14.03 -12.22
N ALA A 172 -17.80 14.24 -11.49
CA ALA A 172 -17.82 15.17 -10.36
C ALA A 172 -16.82 14.76 -9.26
N CYS A 173 -16.62 13.48 -9.06
CA CYS A 173 -15.66 12.95 -8.07
C CYS A 173 -14.22 12.91 -8.59
N LEU A 174 -13.99 12.63 -9.87
CA LEU A 174 -12.67 12.36 -10.41
C LEU A 174 -12.08 13.53 -11.21
N LEU A 175 -12.90 14.31 -11.92
CA LEU A 175 -12.39 15.33 -12.85
C LEU A 175 -12.02 16.66 -12.22
N TYR A 176 -12.43 16.89 -10.99
CA TYR A 176 -11.99 18.10 -10.27
C TYR A 176 -10.52 18.03 -9.82
N THR A 177 -9.89 16.85 -9.94
CA THR A 177 -8.45 16.65 -9.73
C THR A 177 -7.64 16.81 -11.01
N SER A 178 -8.27 16.87 -12.18
CA SER A 178 -7.64 17.31 -13.41
C SER A 178 -7.47 18.84 -13.42
N PRO A 179 -6.48 19.36 -14.14
CA PRO A 179 -6.14 20.78 -14.05
C PRO A 179 -7.41 21.65 -14.20
N SER A 180 -7.48 22.65 -13.33
CA SER A 180 -8.56 23.63 -13.30
C SER A 180 -8.90 24.09 -14.72
N PRO A 181 -10.17 24.33 -15.06
CA PRO A 181 -10.52 24.95 -16.32
C PRO A 181 -9.78 26.26 -16.62
N ARG A 182 -9.10 26.83 -15.62
CA ARG A 182 -8.19 27.97 -15.78
C ARG A 182 -6.87 27.60 -16.42
N ASP A 183 -6.46 26.32 -16.38
CA ASP A 183 -5.19 25.86 -16.94
C ASP A 183 -5.32 25.48 -18.42
N GLY A 184 -6.54 25.47 -18.97
CA GLY A 184 -6.84 25.19 -20.38
C GLY A 184 -6.83 26.41 -21.29
N HIS A 185 -6.48 27.59 -20.79
CA HIS A 185 -6.39 28.84 -21.55
C HIS A 185 -5.02 29.48 -21.39
N GLN A 186 -3.98 28.76 -21.79
CA GLN A 186 -2.68 29.38 -22.13
C GLN A 186 -2.24 28.85 -23.48
#